data_230e95a5d2e2ea2ba2113dee098e875a
#
_entry.id   230e95a5d2e2ea2ba2113dee098e875a
#
_cell.length_a   1.000
_cell.length_b   1.000
_cell.length_c   1.000
_cell.angle_alpha   90.00
_cell.angle_beta   90.00
_cell.angle_gamma   90.00
#
_symmetry.space_group_name_H-M   'P 1'
#
loop_
_entity.id
_entity.type
_entity.pdbx_description
1 polymer ?
#
loop_
_entity_poly.entity_id
_entity_poly.type
_entity_poly.pdbx_seq_one_letter_code
_entity_poly.pdbx_strand_id
1 'polypeptide(L)'
;MFSVSDLTFVEHGAEFISEFLSPASLKSLQTATDSLTLSTVKGGLRNAESQIPSIRKTIEIEAIKERLEAYIAPLSLVRAIYFDKTVDQNWLVPWHQDLTVAVDRVFECDDWENWTQKDGVWHVQPPLAVLENMITVRIHLDDTDQKNGCLNIVPSSHISGRIPHKTITNIAAQSGYTECIANAGSALIMRPHLIHSSKKGTQPSRRRIIHLEFSSFQLPDGVNWA
;
A
#
# COMPACT_ATOMS: atom_id res chain seq x y z
N MET A 1 17.95 -15.00 -3.12
CA MET A 1 17.22 -13.70 -3.11
C MET A 1 16.25 -13.77 -4.29
N PHE A 2 14.97 -13.59 -4.06
CA PHE A 2 13.96 -13.61 -5.12
C PHE A 2 14.07 -12.35 -6.00
N SER A 3 13.90 -12.51 -7.31
CA SER A 3 13.57 -11.36 -8.16
C SER A 3 12.12 -10.93 -7.87
N VAL A 4 11.79 -9.67 -8.10
CA VAL A 4 10.41 -9.20 -7.94
C VAL A 4 9.44 -9.93 -8.89
N SER A 5 9.92 -10.37 -10.06
CA SER A 5 9.17 -11.16 -11.03
C SER A 5 8.87 -12.60 -10.60
N ASP A 6 9.56 -13.12 -9.58
CA ASP A 6 9.39 -14.50 -9.12
C ASP A 6 8.37 -14.59 -7.97
N LEU A 7 7.87 -13.45 -7.51
CA LEU A 7 6.93 -13.38 -6.40
C LEU A 7 5.53 -13.82 -6.85
N THR A 8 4.88 -14.62 -6.00
CA THR A 8 3.46 -14.98 -6.11
C THR A 8 2.72 -14.52 -4.87
N PHE A 9 1.50 -14.01 -5.03
CA PHE A 9 0.72 -13.47 -3.91
C PHE A 9 0.44 -14.52 -2.83
N VAL A 10 0.14 -15.76 -3.23
CA VAL A 10 -0.22 -16.84 -2.32
C VAL A 10 0.96 -17.27 -1.47
N GLU A 11 2.13 -17.49 -2.08
CA GLU A 11 3.30 -18.04 -1.40
C GLU A 11 4.14 -16.97 -0.71
N HIS A 12 4.36 -15.86 -1.41
CA HIS A 12 5.28 -14.82 -0.96
C HIS A 12 4.57 -13.64 -0.27
N GLY A 13 3.23 -13.57 -0.34
CA GLY A 13 2.44 -12.46 0.17
C GLY A 13 2.53 -11.20 -0.69
N ALA A 14 3.15 -11.29 -1.86
CA ALA A 14 3.25 -10.22 -2.84
C ALA A 14 3.37 -10.77 -4.25
N GLU A 15 2.90 -9.99 -5.24
CA GLU A 15 3.00 -10.30 -6.66
C GLU A 15 3.21 -9.00 -7.44
N PHE A 16 4.08 -9.03 -8.44
CA PHE A 16 4.36 -7.89 -9.29
C PHE A 16 3.66 -8.05 -10.65
N ILE A 17 2.93 -7.01 -11.05
CA ILE A 17 2.25 -6.96 -12.33
C ILE A 17 2.84 -5.81 -13.15
N SER A 18 3.58 -6.16 -14.21
CA SER A 18 3.98 -5.21 -15.22
C SER A 18 2.75 -4.73 -15.99
N GLU A 19 2.78 -3.51 -16.51
CA GLU A 19 1.69 -2.97 -17.34
C GLU A 19 0.31 -3.08 -16.67
N PHE A 20 0.27 -2.75 -15.36
CA PHE A 20 -0.97 -2.79 -14.59
C PHE A 20 -1.96 -1.71 -15.03
N LEU A 21 -1.47 -0.52 -15.39
CA LEU A 21 -2.28 0.55 -15.96
C LEU A 21 -2.14 0.60 -17.48
N SER A 22 -3.22 0.98 -18.15
CA SER A 22 -3.13 1.42 -19.53
C SER A 22 -2.27 2.69 -19.64
N PRO A 23 -1.61 2.94 -20.80
CA PRO A 23 -0.84 4.18 -21.00
C PRO A 23 -1.70 5.45 -20.83
N ALA A 24 -2.97 5.39 -21.16
CA ALA A 24 -3.91 6.50 -21.01
C ALA A 24 -4.20 6.80 -19.54
N SER A 25 -4.47 5.78 -18.73
CA SER A 25 -4.71 5.91 -17.29
C SER A 25 -3.45 6.39 -16.56
N LEU A 26 -2.29 5.84 -16.89
CA LEU A 26 -1.01 6.30 -16.34
C LEU A 26 -0.79 7.79 -16.62
N LYS A 27 -0.96 8.22 -17.89
CA LYS A 27 -0.80 9.63 -18.27
C LYS A 27 -1.79 10.55 -17.57
N SER A 28 -3.05 10.11 -17.42
CA SER A 28 -4.09 10.86 -16.70
C SER A 28 -3.70 11.10 -15.24
N LEU A 29 -3.23 10.05 -14.54
CA LEU A 29 -2.79 10.13 -13.16
C LEU A 29 -1.53 10.99 -12.99
N GLN A 30 -0.55 10.82 -13.87
CA GLN A 30 0.65 11.66 -13.87
C GLN A 30 0.29 13.13 -14.01
N THR A 31 -0.55 13.48 -14.98
CA THR A 31 -1.01 14.85 -15.23
C THR A 31 -1.78 15.43 -14.04
N ALA A 32 -2.69 14.63 -13.45
CA ALA A 32 -3.47 15.05 -12.28
C ALA A 32 -2.60 15.31 -11.04
N THR A 33 -1.44 14.66 -10.96
CA THR A 33 -0.54 14.77 -9.81
C THR A 33 0.67 15.68 -10.07
N ASP A 34 0.89 16.16 -11.29
CA ASP A 34 2.06 16.98 -11.63
C ASP A 34 2.15 18.30 -10.86
N SER A 35 1.02 18.95 -10.64
CA SER A 35 0.92 20.23 -9.93
C SER A 35 0.75 20.10 -8.41
N LEU A 36 0.56 18.86 -7.91
CA LEU A 36 0.39 18.65 -6.48
C LEU A 36 1.72 18.81 -5.74
N THR A 37 1.76 19.74 -4.81
CA THR A 37 2.89 19.91 -3.91
C THR A 37 2.48 19.48 -2.51
N LEU A 38 2.98 18.34 -2.05
CA LEU A 38 2.71 17.80 -0.71
C LEU A 38 3.67 18.40 0.34
N SER A 39 3.95 19.68 0.28
CA SER A 39 5.01 20.35 1.06
C SER A 39 4.87 20.24 2.58
N THR A 40 3.72 19.82 3.09
CA THR A 40 3.45 19.75 4.54
C THR A 40 3.02 18.38 5.06
N VAL A 41 2.76 17.40 4.18
CA VAL A 41 2.20 16.10 4.56
C VAL A 41 3.30 15.06 4.71
N LYS A 42 3.76 14.83 5.94
CA LYS A 42 4.62 13.68 6.22
C LYS A 42 3.80 12.40 6.16
N GLY A 43 4.20 11.46 5.28
CA GLY A 43 3.59 10.13 5.21
C GLY A 43 2.46 9.96 4.19
N GLY A 44 2.34 10.86 3.21
CA GLY A 44 1.40 10.74 2.09
C GLY A 44 0.05 11.43 2.31
N LEU A 45 -0.66 11.69 1.22
CA LEU A 45 -2.01 12.26 1.19
C LEU A 45 -3.04 11.13 1.34
N ARG A 46 -3.77 11.11 2.46
CA ARG A 46 -4.85 10.14 2.72
C ARG A 46 -6.14 10.57 2.04
N ASN A 47 -7.06 9.61 1.86
CA ASN A 47 -8.31 9.82 1.13
C ASN A 47 -8.05 10.43 -0.27
N ALA A 48 -7.02 9.89 -0.90
CA ALA A 48 -6.51 10.44 -2.16
C ALA A 48 -7.53 10.31 -3.30
N GLU A 49 -8.41 9.31 -3.27
CA GLU A 49 -9.50 9.10 -4.24
C GLU A 49 -10.55 10.21 -4.19
N SER A 50 -10.70 10.87 -3.04
CA SER A 50 -11.61 12.01 -2.87
C SER A 50 -10.96 13.34 -3.27
N GLN A 51 -9.65 13.46 -3.05
CA GLN A 51 -8.90 14.70 -3.33
C GLN A 51 -8.33 14.74 -4.76
N ILE A 52 -8.11 13.58 -5.37
CA ILE A 52 -7.62 13.40 -6.74
C ILE A 52 -8.64 12.57 -7.52
N PRO A 53 -9.66 13.19 -8.14
CA PRO A 53 -10.74 12.44 -8.81
C PRO A 53 -10.27 11.45 -9.88
N SER A 54 -9.11 11.69 -10.50
CA SER A 54 -8.50 10.77 -11.46
C SER A 54 -8.15 9.41 -10.83
N ILE A 55 -7.89 9.33 -9.53
CA ILE A 55 -7.65 8.05 -8.83
C ILE A 55 -8.93 7.21 -8.84
N ARG A 56 -10.05 7.78 -8.40
CA ARG A 56 -11.36 7.09 -8.41
C ARG A 56 -11.73 6.62 -9.83
N LYS A 57 -11.61 7.52 -10.79
CA LYS A 57 -11.88 7.20 -12.20
C LYS A 57 -10.99 6.08 -12.73
N THR A 58 -9.72 6.05 -12.35
CA THR A 58 -8.80 4.99 -12.77
C THR A 58 -9.17 3.64 -12.14
N ILE A 59 -9.59 3.60 -10.86
CA ILE A 59 -10.06 2.36 -10.21
C ILE A 59 -11.21 1.74 -11.02
N GLU A 60 -12.13 2.57 -11.51
CA GLU A 60 -13.27 2.14 -12.31
C GLU A 60 -12.86 1.70 -13.73
N ILE A 61 -12.09 2.53 -14.45
CA ILE A 61 -11.68 2.28 -15.84
C ILE A 61 -10.84 1.01 -15.97
N GLU A 62 -9.87 0.82 -15.06
CA GLU A 62 -8.98 -0.34 -15.09
C GLU A 62 -9.62 -1.57 -14.43
N ALA A 63 -10.89 -1.47 -14.01
CA ALA A 63 -11.60 -2.55 -13.33
C ALA A 63 -10.75 -3.20 -12.23
N ILE A 64 -10.11 -2.35 -11.39
CA ILE A 64 -9.09 -2.82 -10.44
C ILE A 64 -9.68 -3.83 -9.47
N LYS A 65 -10.90 -3.60 -8.98
CA LYS A 65 -11.57 -4.52 -8.03
C LYS A 65 -11.78 -5.89 -8.67
N GLU A 66 -12.33 -5.93 -9.87
CA GLU A 66 -12.62 -7.16 -10.62
C GLU A 66 -11.34 -7.96 -10.88
N ARG A 67 -10.25 -7.28 -11.18
CA ARG A 67 -8.93 -7.92 -11.38
C ARG A 67 -8.37 -8.52 -10.10
N LEU A 68 -8.66 -7.90 -8.95
CA LEU A 68 -8.20 -8.38 -7.65
C LEU A 68 -9.08 -9.48 -7.06
N GLU A 69 -10.31 -9.65 -7.54
CA GLU A 69 -11.23 -10.70 -7.08
C GLU A 69 -10.74 -12.12 -7.37
N ALA A 70 -9.76 -12.26 -8.27
CA ALA A 70 -9.02 -13.52 -8.45
C ALA A 70 -8.20 -13.93 -7.20
N TYR A 71 -7.87 -12.99 -6.33
CA TYR A 71 -7.11 -13.22 -5.10
C TYR A 71 -8.01 -13.30 -3.87
N ILE A 72 -8.95 -12.37 -3.73
CA ILE A 72 -9.90 -12.26 -2.62
C ILE A 72 -11.18 -11.58 -3.15
N ALA A 73 -12.36 -12.07 -2.77
CA ALA A 73 -13.66 -11.51 -3.18
C ALA A 73 -14.72 -11.65 -2.07
N PRO A 74 -15.76 -10.80 -2.08
CA PRO A 74 -15.88 -9.53 -2.82
C PRO A 74 -15.03 -8.43 -2.18
N LEU A 75 -14.64 -7.40 -2.93
CA LEU A 75 -13.77 -6.35 -2.42
C LEU A 75 -14.47 -5.00 -2.23
N SER A 76 -14.18 -4.36 -1.10
CA SER A 76 -14.47 -2.95 -0.83
C SER A 76 -13.18 -2.15 -0.69
N LEU A 77 -13.16 -0.92 -1.21
CA LEU A 77 -12.04 0.00 -0.98
C LEU A 77 -12.06 0.42 0.49
N VAL A 78 -10.94 0.24 1.18
CA VAL A 78 -10.73 0.64 2.58
C VAL A 78 -10.18 2.05 2.66
N ARG A 79 -9.15 2.35 1.85
CA ARG A 79 -8.54 3.69 1.73
C ARG A 79 -7.65 3.78 0.50
N ALA A 80 -7.39 5.03 0.07
CA ALA A 80 -6.36 5.35 -0.90
C ALA A 80 -5.38 6.36 -0.32
N ILE A 81 -4.08 6.15 -0.54
CA ILE A 81 -3.02 7.05 -0.11
C ILE A 81 -2.16 7.39 -1.33
N TYR A 82 -1.89 8.67 -1.53
CA TYR A 82 -0.94 9.12 -2.52
C TYR A 82 0.38 9.50 -1.86
N PHE A 83 1.48 8.88 -2.28
CA PHE A 83 2.83 9.18 -1.83
C PHE A 83 3.61 9.88 -2.94
N ASP A 84 4.31 10.95 -2.60
CA ASP A 84 5.18 11.68 -3.52
C ASP A 84 6.53 11.93 -2.84
N LYS A 85 7.52 11.11 -3.13
CA LYS A 85 8.91 11.39 -2.75
C LYS A 85 9.56 12.28 -3.78
N THR A 86 10.22 13.33 -3.31
CA THR A 86 10.97 14.28 -4.13
C THR A 86 12.37 14.46 -3.55
N VAL A 87 13.18 15.27 -4.19
CA VAL A 87 14.51 15.66 -3.66
C VAL A 87 14.37 16.27 -2.26
N ASP A 88 13.38 17.16 -2.09
CA ASP A 88 13.13 17.87 -0.82
C ASP A 88 12.36 17.03 0.21
N GLN A 89 11.63 16.03 -0.25
CA GLN A 89 10.84 15.12 0.58
C GLN A 89 11.31 13.67 0.42
N ASN A 90 12.50 13.40 0.94
CA ASN A 90 13.15 12.09 0.86
C ASN A 90 13.23 11.46 2.26
N TRP A 91 12.15 10.81 2.69
CA TRP A 91 12.06 10.21 4.03
C TRP A 91 12.34 8.71 4.04
N LEU A 92 12.83 8.22 5.17
CA LEU A 92 12.96 6.79 5.47
C LEU A 92 11.63 6.25 5.99
N VAL A 93 11.24 5.07 5.52
CA VAL A 93 10.22 4.22 6.16
C VAL A 93 10.93 3.00 6.72
N PRO A 94 11.03 2.85 8.05
CA PRO A 94 11.70 1.70 8.66
C PRO A 94 10.95 0.40 8.37
N TRP A 95 11.54 -0.74 8.67
CA TRP A 95 10.90 -2.05 8.58
C TRP A 95 9.64 -2.11 9.48
N HIS A 96 8.52 -2.47 8.91
CA HIS A 96 7.21 -2.54 9.59
C HIS A 96 6.23 -3.44 8.86
N GLN A 97 5.07 -3.63 9.45
CA GLN A 97 3.86 -4.19 8.86
C GLN A 97 2.78 -3.10 8.89
N ASP A 98 1.91 -3.05 7.88
CA ASP A 98 0.70 -2.23 7.93
C ASP A 98 -0.37 -2.99 8.71
N LEU A 99 -0.65 -2.52 9.93
CA LEU A 99 -1.51 -3.22 10.90
C LEU A 99 -2.79 -2.46 11.25
N THR A 100 -3.10 -1.37 10.57
CA THR A 100 -4.28 -0.56 10.87
C THR A 100 -5.17 -0.40 9.65
N VAL A 101 -6.48 -0.37 9.89
CA VAL A 101 -7.49 -0.07 8.88
C VAL A 101 -8.20 1.24 9.17
N ALA A 102 -8.87 1.82 8.18
CA ALA A 102 -9.63 3.05 8.29
C ALA A 102 -11.14 2.74 8.30
N VAL A 103 -11.86 3.31 9.27
CA VAL A 103 -13.32 3.12 9.45
C VAL A 103 -14.02 4.45 9.73
N ASP A 104 -15.32 4.51 9.47
CA ASP A 104 -16.13 5.74 9.60
C ASP A 104 -16.40 6.14 11.05
N ARG A 105 -16.34 5.20 12.00
CA ARG A 105 -16.63 5.44 13.42
C ARG A 105 -15.93 4.47 14.36
N VAL A 106 -15.84 4.83 15.63
CA VAL A 106 -15.47 3.91 16.72
C VAL A 106 -16.67 3.00 17.01
N PHE A 107 -16.41 1.74 17.27
CA PHE A 107 -17.37 0.71 17.67
C PHE A 107 -16.76 -0.23 18.70
N GLU A 108 -17.61 -0.95 19.43
CA GLU A 108 -17.17 -1.96 20.41
C GLU A 108 -17.19 -3.34 19.74
N CYS A 109 -16.04 -3.96 19.67
CA CYS A 109 -15.86 -5.33 19.20
C CYS A 109 -14.55 -5.88 19.74
N ASP A 110 -14.53 -7.15 20.14
CA ASP A 110 -13.35 -7.80 20.68
C ASP A 110 -12.21 -7.78 19.67
N ASP A 111 -10.97 -7.64 20.16
CA ASP A 111 -9.72 -7.64 19.37
C ASP A 111 -9.54 -6.45 18.41
N TRP A 112 -10.42 -5.42 18.47
CA TRP A 112 -10.22 -4.15 17.77
C TRP A 112 -9.58 -3.14 18.73
N GLU A 113 -8.29 -2.85 18.52
CA GLU A 113 -7.44 -2.15 19.48
C GLU A 113 -6.76 -0.91 18.91
N ASN A 114 -6.11 -0.13 19.77
CA ASN A 114 -5.23 0.97 19.40
C ASN A 114 -5.89 2.01 18.47
N TRP A 115 -7.07 2.45 18.86
CA TRP A 115 -7.82 3.47 18.16
C TRP A 115 -7.06 4.80 18.09
N THR A 116 -6.96 5.37 16.90
CA THR A 116 -6.33 6.67 16.63
C THR A 116 -7.12 7.43 15.58
N GLN A 117 -7.02 8.74 15.58
CA GLN A 117 -7.62 9.57 14.55
C GLN A 117 -6.52 10.28 13.75
N LYS A 118 -6.58 10.19 12.41
CA LYS A 118 -5.64 10.85 11.50
C LYS A 118 -6.44 11.54 10.39
N ASP A 119 -6.20 12.83 10.21
CA ASP A 119 -6.89 13.63 9.19
C ASP A 119 -8.43 13.51 9.27
N GLY A 120 -8.99 13.41 10.50
CA GLY A 120 -10.43 13.29 10.74
C GLY A 120 -10.99 11.87 10.60
N VAL A 121 -10.20 10.89 10.17
CA VAL A 121 -10.61 9.49 9.94
C VAL A 121 -10.14 8.60 11.11
N TRP A 122 -11.00 7.68 11.54
CA TRP A 122 -10.65 6.70 12.56
C TRP A 122 -9.80 5.58 11.98
N HIS A 123 -8.74 5.27 12.69
CA HIS A 123 -7.84 4.15 12.40
C HIS A 123 -7.80 3.23 13.60
N VAL A 124 -7.84 1.94 13.35
CA VAL A 124 -7.85 0.91 14.38
C VAL A 124 -7.00 -0.28 13.94
N GLN A 125 -6.41 -0.96 14.90
CA GLN A 125 -5.75 -2.23 14.67
C GLN A 125 -6.81 -3.34 14.78
N PRO A 126 -7.19 -3.99 13.66
CA PRO A 126 -8.24 -5.02 13.65
C PRO A 126 -7.69 -6.38 14.03
N PRO A 127 -8.51 -7.40 14.28
CA PRO A 127 -8.08 -8.81 14.33
C PRO A 127 -7.24 -9.23 13.11
N LEU A 128 -6.35 -10.21 13.27
CA LEU A 128 -5.51 -10.68 12.15
C LEU A 128 -6.34 -11.16 10.94
N ALA A 129 -7.47 -11.80 11.21
CA ALA A 129 -8.39 -12.25 10.17
C ALA A 129 -8.85 -11.14 9.21
N VAL A 130 -8.94 -9.89 9.67
CA VAL A 130 -9.23 -8.75 8.79
C VAL A 130 -8.07 -8.48 7.84
N LEU A 131 -6.83 -8.46 8.36
CA LEU A 131 -5.63 -8.22 7.55
C LEU A 131 -5.38 -9.34 6.53
N GLU A 132 -5.72 -10.59 6.88
CA GLU A 132 -5.66 -11.74 5.99
C GLU A 132 -6.70 -11.67 4.86
N ASN A 133 -7.77 -10.91 5.06
CA ASN A 133 -8.81 -10.62 4.06
C ASN A 133 -8.59 -9.25 3.38
N MET A 134 -7.36 -8.78 3.32
CA MET A 134 -6.99 -7.51 2.67
C MET A 134 -5.95 -7.71 1.58
N ILE A 135 -6.03 -6.81 0.61
CA ILE A 135 -5.04 -6.64 -0.46
C ILE A 135 -4.64 -5.18 -0.53
N THR A 136 -3.36 -4.95 -0.61
CA THR A 136 -2.77 -3.64 -0.93
C THR A 136 -2.26 -3.64 -2.37
N VAL A 137 -2.60 -2.61 -3.13
CA VAL A 137 -2.11 -2.39 -4.50
C VAL A 137 -1.29 -1.12 -4.53
N ARG A 138 0.00 -1.23 -4.82
CA ARG A 138 0.92 -0.10 -4.95
C ARG A 138 1.18 0.15 -6.42
N ILE A 139 0.54 1.17 -6.98
CA ILE A 139 0.63 1.56 -8.38
C ILE A 139 1.76 2.58 -8.54
N HIS A 140 2.69 2.29 -9.43
CA HIS A 140 3.85 3.13 -9.70
C HIS A 140 3.54 4.14 -10.81
N LEU A 141 3.55 5.43 -10.51
CA LEU A 141 3.38 6.48 -11.52
C LEU A 141 4.70 6.90 -12.16
N ASP A 142 5.81 6.61 -11.50
CA ASP A 142 7.17 6.88 -11.95
C ASP A 142 8.01 5.61 -11.80
N ASP A 143 9.09 5.51 -12.57
CA ASP A 143 10.06 4.44 -12.42
C ASP A 143 10.67 4.46 -11.01
N THR A 144 10.81 3.29 -10.43
CA THR A 144 11.24 3.12 -9.05
C THR A 144 12.42 2.15 -8.98
N ASP A 145 13.50 2.59 -8.36
CA ASP A 145 14.71 1.80 -8.17
C ASP A 145 15.34 2.03 -6.77
N GLN A 146 16.50 1.43 -6.55
CA GLN A 146 17.27 1.58 -5.31
C GLN A 146 17.68 3.02 -5.05
N LYS A 147 17.96 3.80 -6.12
CA LYS A 147 18.48 5.16 -6.02
C LYS A 147 17.42 6.15 -5.57
N ASN A 148 16.16 5.93 -5.96
CA ASN A 148 15.03 6.77 -5.53
C ASN A 148 14.20 6.14 -4.43
N GLY A 149 14.66 5.04 -3.81
CA GLY A 149 14.09 4.45 -2.60
C GLY A 149 12.88 3.56 -2.86
N CYS A 150 13.05 2.52 -3.69
CA CYS A 150 12.05 1.50 -3.91
C CYS A 150 11.60 0.82 -2.60
N LEU A 151 10.47 0.16 -2.64
CA LEU A 151 10.02 -0.67 -1.53
C LEU A 151 10.92 -1.90 -1.42
N ASN A 152 11.22 -2.31 -0.19
CA ASN A 152 11.83 -3.59 0.13
C ASN A 152 10.80 -4.43 0.87
N ILE A 153 10.67 -5.70 0.54
CA ILE A 153 9.77 -6.63 1.20
C ILE A 153 10.54 -7.86 1.69
N VAL A 154 10.06 -8.47 2.76
CA VAL A 154 10.53 -9.80 3.21
C VAL A 154 9.49 -10.82 2.74
N PRO A 155 9.75 -11.56 1.64
CA PRO A 155 8.81 -12.54 1.11
C PRO A 155 8.39 -13.55 2.16
N SER A 156 7.13 -13.98 2.11
CA SER A 156 6.49 -14.96 3.02
C SER A 156 6.39 -14.55 4.49
N SER A 157 6.83 -13.34 4.87
CA SER A 157 6.77 -12.89 6.28
C SER A 157 5.35 -12.71 6.81
N HIS A 158 4.34 -12.57 5.93
CA HIS A 158 2.92 -12.49 6.29
C HIS A 158 2.42 -13.77 6.97
N ILE A 159 3.02 -14.94 6.68
CA ILE A 159 2.65 -16.24 7.29
C ILE A 159 2.82 -16.20 8.82
N SER A 160 3.73 -15.39 9.33
CA SER A 160 3.95 -15.21 10.77
C SER A 160 2.90 -14.32 11.46
N GLY A 161 1.88 -13.86 10.73
CA GLY A 161 0.85 -12.97 11.27
C GLY A 161 1.42 -11.64 11.77
N ARG A 162 0.93 -11.19 12.94
CA ARG A 162 1.45 -9.98 13.60
C ARG A 162 2.76 -10.24 14.30
N ILE A 163 3.76 -9.48 13.94
CA ILE A 163 5.12 -9.62 14.47
C ILE A 163 5.41 -8.45 15.41
N PRO A 164 5.95 -8.70 16.62
CA PRO A 164 6.34 -7.63 17.52
C PRO A 164 7.33 -6.66 16.87
N HIS A 165 7.02 -5.37 16.88
CA HIS A 165 7.80 -4.33 16.19
C HIS A 165 9.32 -4.40 16.47
N LYS A 166 9.71 -4.71 17.71
CA LYS A 166 11.12 -4.84 18.13
C LYS A 166 11.90 -5.95 17.43
N THR A 167 11.22 -6.95 16.85
CA THR A 167 11.86 -8.12 16.21
C THR A 167 11.90 -7.99 14.68
N ILE A 168 11.09 -7.11 14.08
CA ILE A 168 10.93 -6.98 12.62
C ILE A 168 12.27 -6.74 11.92
N THR A 169 13.09 -5.81 12.43
CA THR A 169 14.39 -5.48 11.82
C THR A 169 15.35 -6.69 11.81
N ASN A 170 15.36 -7.48 12.90
CA ASN A 170 16.19 -8.68 12.99
C ASN A 170 15.70 -9.75 12.00
N ILE A 171 14.39 -9.94 11.87
CA ILE A 171 13.80 -10.87 10.91
C ILE A 171 14.19 -10.46 9.48
N ALA A 172 14.05 -9.19 9.13
CA ALA A 172 14.44 -8.70 7.81
C ALA A 172 15.94 -8.91 7.50
N ALA A 173 16.79 -8.73 8.51
CA ALA A 173 18.23 -8.95 8.37
C ALA A 173 18.60 -10.43 8.19
N GLN A 174 17.89 -11.34 8.85
CA GLN A 174 18.17 -12.77 8.81
C GLN A 174 17.55 -13.45 7.57
N SER A 175 16.31 -13.08 7.20
CA SER A 175 15.59 -13.70 6.08
C SER A 175 16.02 -13.15 4.72
N GLY A 176 16.67 -11.98 4.69
CA GLY A 176 16.89 -11.24 3.46
C GLY A 176 15.60 -10.54 2.98
N TYR A 177 15.74 -9.76 1.93
CA TYR A 177 14.62 -9.01 1.36
C TYR A 177 14.73 -8.90 -0.17
N THR A 178 13.60 -8.63 -0.81
CA THR A 178 13.52 -8.34 -2.25
C THR A 178 13.30 -6.84 -2.45
N GLU A 179 14.07 -6.24 -3.34
CA GLU A 179 13.91 -4.85 -3.77
C GLU A 179 12.88 -4.78 -4.89
N CYS A 180 11.79 -4.04 -4.66
CA CYS A 180 10.70 -3.91 -5.62
C CYS A 180 11.01 -2.81 -6.63
N ILE A 181 11.94 -3.10 -7.55
CA ILE A 181 12.23 -2.26 -8.71
C ILE A 181 11.05 -2.37 -9.67
N ALA A 182 10.57 -1.23 -10.18
CA ALA A 182 9.33 -1.18 -10.94
C ALA A 182 9.34 -0.05 -11.97
N ASN A 183 8.79 -0.31 -13.13
CA ASN A 183 8.54 0.71 -14.14
C ASN A 183 7.21 1.43 -13.88
N ALA A 184 7.09 2.65 -14.36
CA ALA A 184 5.83 3.39 -14.35
C ALA A 184 4.72 2.59 -15.04
N GLY A 185 3.51 2.63 -14.47
CA GLY A 185 2.36 1.86 -14.95
C GLY A 185 2.26 0.43 -14.39
N SER A 186 3.28 -0.06 -13.67
CA SER A 186 3.24 -1.35 -12.99
C SER A 186 2.59 -1.24 -11.60
N ALA A 187 2.26 -2.38 -11.00
CA ALA A 187 1.79 -2.46 -9.62
C ALA A 187 2.44 -3.61 -8.85
N LEU A 188 2.65 -3.39 -7.55
CA LEU A 188 2.92 -4.44 -6.58
C LEU A 188 1.63 -4.70 -5.79
N ILE A 189 1.10 -5.91 -5.88
CA ILE A 189 0.02 -6.41 -5.03
C ILE A 189 0.67 -7.06 -3.82
N MET A 190 0.20 -6.76 -2.60
CA MET A 190 0.79 -7.34 -1.40
C MET A 190 -0.21 -7.49 -0.24
N ARG A 191 0.09 -8.37 0.69
CA ARG A 191 -0.59 -8.44 1.98
C ARG A 191 -0.18 -7.23 2.84
N PRO A 192 -1.10 -6.54 3.54
CA PRO A 192 -0.75 -5.38 4.36
C PRO A 192 0.24 -5.71 5.46
N HIS A 193 0.11 -6.90 6.07
CA HIS A 193 0.99 -7.38 7.14
C HIS A 193 2.27 -8.10 6.65
N LEU A 194 2.63 -7.98 5.36
CA LEU A 194 3.96 -8.34 4.88
C LEU A 194 4.99 -7.35 5.42
N ILE A 195 6.13 -7.82 5.94
CA ILE A 195 7.20 -6.94 6.40
C ILE A 195 7.77 -6.16 5.22
N HIS A 196 7.79 -4.84 5.33
CA HIS A 196 8.31 -3.99 4.27
C HIS A 196 8.97 -2.71 4.80
N SER A 197 9.76 -2.07 3.96
CA SER A 197 10.46 -0.81 4.25
C SER A 197 10.71 -0.02 2.97
N SER A 198 11.10 1.25 3.11
CA SER A 198 11.56 2.06 1.98
C SER A 198 12.68 2.98 2.44
N LYS A 199 13.88 2.80 1.90
CA LYS A 199 15.04 3.63 2.22
C LYS A 199 14.86 5.06 1.69
N LYS A 200 15.67 5.98 2.20
CA LYS A 200 15.88 7.25 1.51
C LYS A 200 16.55 6.97 0.18
N GLY A 201 16.14 7.65 -0.87
CA GLY A 201 16.87 7.62 -2.13
C GLY A 201 18.24 8.26 -1.99
N THR A 202 19.26 7.67 -2.59
CA THR A 202 20.64 8.21 -2.66
C THR A 202 20.79 9.20 -3.81
N GLN A 203 19.98 9.03 -4.85
CA GLN A 203 19.80 9.96 -5.97
C GLN A 203 18.30 10.23 -6.11
N PRO A 204 17.70 11.02 -5.19
CA PRO A 204 16.29 11.20 -5.16
C PRO A 204 15.79 11.88 -6.43
N SER A 205 14.83 11.24 -7.07
CA SER A 205 13.99 11.77 -8.13
C SER A 205 12.57 11.77 -7.67
N ARG A 206 11.66 12.41 -8.41
CA ARG A 206 10.23 12.32 -8.10
C ARG A 206 9.78 10.87 -8.22
N ARG A 207 9.11 10.36 -7.18
CA ARG A 207 8.57 9.01 -7.12
C ARG A 207 7.17 9.02 -6.52
N ARG A 208 6.18 8.94 -7.39
CA ARG A 208 4.76 8.94 -7.04
C ARG A 208 4.20 7.53 -6.99
N ILE A 209 3.48 7.22 -5.93
CA ILE A 209 2.81 5.94 -5.72
C ILE A 209 1.36 6.21 -5.31
N ILE A 210 0.43 5.50 -5.94
CA ILE A 210 -0.94 5.36 -5.43
C ILE A 210 -1.00 4.03 -4.69
N HIS A 211 -1.38 4.08 -3.42
CA HIS A 211 -1.48 2.93 -2.53
C HIS A 211 -2.95 2.74 -2.19
N LEU A 212 -3.54 1.69 -2.74
CA LEU A 212 -4.94 1.32 -2.55
C LEU A 212 -5.02 0.11 -1.64
N GLU A 213 -5.90 0.16 -0.66
CA GLU A 213 -6.19 -0.96 0.21
C GLU A 213 -7.62 -1.40 0.01
N PHE A 214 -7.80 -2.70 -0.20
CA PHE A 214 -9.11 -3.34 -0.36
C PHE A 214 -9.27 -4.45 0.68
N SER A 215 -10.53 -4.71 1.06
CA SER A 215 -10.87 -5.80 1.98
C SER A 215 -12.13 -6.52 1.52
N SER A 216 -12.16 -7.84 1.72
CA SER A 216 -13.38 -8.66 1.61
C SER A 216 -14.03 -8.91 2.97
N PHE A 217 -13.44 -8.42 4.06
CA PHE A 217 -13.98 -8.61 5.40
C PHE A 217 -15.28 -7.79 5.59
N GLN A 218 -16.28 -8.44 6.18
CA GLN A 218 -17.55 -7.79 6.52
C GLN A 218 -17.40 -7.12 7.89
N LEU A 219 -17.49 -5.80 7.91
CA LEU A 219 -17.49 -5.04 9.15
C LEU A 219 -18.75 -5.29 9.97
N PRO A 220 -18.74 -5.01 11.28
CA PRO A 220 -19.96 -5.04 12.10
C PRO A 220 -21.08 -4.17 11.52
N ASP A 221 -22.33 -4.52 11.80
CA ASP A 221 -23.51 -3.81 11.30
C ASP A 221 -23.44 -2.30 11.59
N GLY A 222 -23.67 -1.50 10.55
CA GLY A 222 -23.68 -0.04 10.62
C GLY A 222 -22.30 0.62 10.66
N VAL A 223 -21.20 -0.17 10.53
CA VAL A 223 -19.83 0.34 10.38
C VAL A 223 -19.41 0.22 8.91
N ASN A 224 -18.75 1.25 8.39
CA ASN A 224 -18.25 1.26 7.02
C ASN A 224 -16.74 1.53 6.98
N TRP A 225 -16.11 1.10 5.90
CA TRP A 225 -14.77 1.58 5.56
C TRP A 225 -14.81 3.10 5.33
N ALA A 226 -13.75 3.83 5.69
CA ALA A 226 -13.73 5.29 5.67
C ALA A 226 -13.49 5.87 4.28
#